data_84c747df6f758aad65e8de6a491b08c0
#
_entry.id   84c747df6f758aad65e8de6a491b08c0
#
_cell.length_a   1.000
_cell.length_b   1.000
_cell.length_c   1.000
_cell.angle_alpha   90.00
_cell.angle_beta   90.00
_cell.angle_gamma   90.00
#
_symmetry.space_group_name_H-M   'P 1'
#
loop_
_entity.id
_entity.type
_entity.pdbx_description
1 polymer ?
#
loop_
_entity_poly.entity_id
_entity_poly.type
_entity_poly.pdbx_seq_one_letter_code
_entity_poly.pdbx_strand_id
1 'polypeptide(L)'
;ECDNENMIENLYKAVDARDLPCMADVESSMLYFCSKVVKYNKVTLTGECADEIFGGYPWFHKEECFKAEIFPWSMDMQPRKMLLNDDIIQKVDLESYARTAYQKTINETPKLYGEDQIEARRRQISYLNLRWFMVTLMDRMDRTSMHCGLEARVPFADHRIVEYLYNVPWELKCLNGVVKGLLRAAGEGILPDEVLYRRKSPYPKTYDPNYEKILSKELLKVMAKKGAP
;
A
#
# COMPACT_ATOMS: atom_id res chain seq x y z
N GLU A 1 7.90 -21.43 4.08
CA GLU A 1 8.36 -20.33 4.95
C GLU A 1 9.33 -19.44 4.17
N CYS A 2 9.37 -18.17 4.52
CA CYS A 2 10.35 -17.20 4.03
C CYS A 2 11.16 -16.75 5.26
N ASP A 3 12.38 -17.26 5.38
CA ASP A 3 13.29 -16.94 6.46
C ASP A 3 14.18 -15.74 6.12
N ASN A 4 15.05 -15.35 7.04
CA ASN A 4 15.92 -14.19 6.85
C ASN A 4 16.91 -14.35 5.70
N GLU A 5 17.39 -15.57 5.43
CA GLU A 5 18.32 -15.85 4.33
C GLU A 5 17.61 -15.63 2.99
N ASN A 6 16.39 -16.20 2.84
CA ASN A 6 15.55 -16.00 1.66
C ASN A 6 15.20 -14.51 1.44
N MET A 7 14.93 -13.76 2.51
CA MET A 7 14.63 -12.34 2.42
C MET A 7 15.83 -11.52 1.93
N ILE A 8 17.02 -11.80 2.46
CA ILE A 8 18.25 -11.10 2.05
C ILE A 8 18.64 -11.47 0.62
N GLU A 9 18.57 -12.76 0.24
CA GLU A 9 18.85 -13.18 -1.14
C GLU A 9 17.94 -12.48 -2.15
N ASN A 10 16.69 -12.27 -1.80
CA ASN A 10 15.71 -11.64 -2.68
C ASN A 10 15.69 -10.11 -2.58
N LEU A 11 16.44 -9.48 -1.67
CA LEU A 11 16.45 -8.04 -1.49
C LEU A 11 16.86 -7.30 -2.77
N TYR A 12 18.01 -7.62 -3.31
CA TYR A 12 18.54 -6.98 -4.54
C TYR A 12 17.69 -7.33 -5.76
N LYS A 13 17.24 -8.59 -5.86
CA LYS A 13 16.34 -9.01 -6.93
C LYS A 13 15.00 -8.26 -6.89
N ALA A 14 14.49 -7.94 -5.68
CA ALA A 14 13.28 -7.14 -5.53
C ALA A 14 13.48 -5.70 -6.00
N VAL A 15 14.65 -5.09 -5.73
CA VAL A 15 15.00 -3.76 -6.27
C VAL A 15 15.04 -3.81 -7.79
N ASP A 16 15.71 -4.80 -8.38
CA ASP A 16 15.77 -4.98 -9.83
C ASP A 16 14.38 -5.18 -10.44
N ALA A 17 13.53 -6.01 -9.80
CA ALA A 17 12.16 -6.25 -10.25
C ALA A 17 11.30 -4.99 -10.25
N ARG A 18 11.55 -4.10 -9.30
CA ARG A 18 10.79 -2.84 -9.14
C ARG A 18 11.25 -1.71 -10.04
N ASP A 19 12.51 -1.69 -10.48
CA ASP A 19 13.17 -0.56 -11.18
C ASP A 19 13.16 0.77 -10.43
N LEU A 20 12.61 0.81 -9.23
CA LEU A 20 12.40 2.00 -8.42
C LEU A 20 12.70 1.68 -6.95
N PRO A 21 13.03 2.69 -6.13
CA PRO A 21 13.16 2.51 -4.68
C PRO A 21 11.91 1.86 -4.08
N CYS A 22 12.08 0.85 -3.27
CA CYS A 22 11.00 0.06 -2.71
C CYS A 22 11.22 -0.25 -1.21
N MET A 23 10.22 -0.86 -0.58
CA MET A 23 10.29 -1.31 0.81
C MET A 23 10.92 -2.70 0.87
N ALA A 24 12.14 -2.78 1.42
CA ALA A 24 12.93 -4.01 1.42
C ALA A 24 12.27 -5.21 2.13
N ASP A 25 11.51 -4.97 3.18
CA ASP A 25 10.87 -6.03 3.97
C ASP A 25 9.64 -6.65 3.29
N VAL A 26 8.93 -5.90 2.50
CA VAL A 26 7.69 -6.36 1.82
C VAL A 26 8.01 -6.96 0.45
N GLU A 27 8.76 -6.27 -0.38
CA GLU A 27 9.06 -6.68 -1.75
C GLU A 27 9.91 -7.94 -1.81
N SER A 28 10.88 -8.09 -0.90
CA SER A 28 11.74 -9.29 -0.85
C SER A 28 10.93 -10.56 -0.58
N SER A 29 10.05 -10.51 0.42
CA SER A 29 9.18 -11.65 0.76
C SER A 29 8.13 -11.91 -0.31
N MET A 30 7.59 -10.87 -0.93
CA MET A 30 6.64 -10.98 -2.03
C MET A 30 7.27 -11.64 -3.27
N LEU A 31 8.48 -11.21 -3.65
CA LEU A 31 9.21 -11.82 -4.76
C LEU A 31 9.50 -13.30 -4.50
N TYR A 32 9.96 -13.63 -3.28
CA TYR A 32 10.16 -15.01 -2.87
C TYR A 32 8.86 -15.82 -3.00
N PHE A 33 7.73 -15.31 -2.49
CA PHE A 33 6.44 -15.94 -2.61
C PHE A 33 6.03 -16.17 -4.06
N CYS A 34 6.11 -15.15 -4.92
CA CYS A 34 5.78 -15.25 -6.34
C CYS A 34 6.65 -16.31 -7.04
N SER A 35 7.94 -16.39 -6.70
CA SER A 35 8.87 -17.40 -7.24
C SER A 35 8.50 -18.85 -6.87
N LYS A 36 7.76 -19.05 -5.79
CA LYS A 36 7.23 -20.36 -5.40
C LYS A 36 5.92 -20.67 -6.10
N VAL A 37 5.01 -19.70 -6.17
CA VAL A 37 3.68 -19.89 -6.78
C VAL A 37 3.77 -20.18 -8.28
N VAL A 38 4.66 -19.50 -8.99
CA VAL A 38 4.84 -19.66 -10.45
C VAL A 38 5.23 -21.09 -10.87
N LYS A 39 5.77 -21.89 -9.95
CA LYS A 39 6.09 -23.31 -10.20
C LYS A 39 4.84 -24.16 -10.40
N TYR A 40 3.71 -23.72 -9.88
CA TYR A 40 2.45 -24.45 -9.91
C TYR A 40 1.40 -23.79 -10.81
N ASN A 41 1.38 -22.46 -10.84
CA ASN A 41 0.36 -21.69 -11.54
C ASN A 41 1.00 -20.53 -12.31
N LYS A 42 0.48 -20.25 -13.50
CA LYS A 42 0.88 -19.08 -14.32
C LYS A 42 0.08 -17.83 -13.97
N VAL A 43 -1.11 -18.01 -13.40
CA VAL A 43 -2.03 -16.94 -13.01
C VAL A 43 -2.45 -17.16 -11.56
N THR A 44 -2.56 -16.09 -10.80
CA THR A 44 -3.10 -16.09 -9.44
C THR A 44 -4.06 -14.93 -9.22
N LEU A 45 -5.02 -15.10 -8.30
CA LEU A 45 -5.88 -14.01 -7.84
C LEU A 45 -5.33 -13.47 -6.54
N THR A 46 -5.35 -12.15 -6.36
CA THR A 46 -4.92 -11.50 -5.13
C THR A 46 -6.04 -10.68 -4.51
N GLY A 47 -5.99 -10.50 -3.18
CA GLY A 47 -6.95 -9.68 -2.44
C GLY A 47 -6.54 -8.21 -2.32
N GLU A 48 -5.54 -7.76 -3.07
CA GLU A 48 -5.14 -6.36 -3.06
C GLU A 48 -6.26 -5.43 -3.53
N CYS A 49 -6.18 -4.18 -3.19
CA CYS A 49 -7.17 -3.13 -3.45
C CYS A 49 -8.49 -3.23 -2.65
N ALA A 50 -8.75 -4.31 -1.92
CA ALA A 50 -9.95 -4.41 -1.09
C ALA A 50 -9.95 -3.38 0.06
N ASP A 51 -8.81 -3.12 0.68
CA ASP A 51 -8.71 -2.12 1.75
C ASP A 51 -8.87 -0.69 1.22
N GLU A 52 -8.43 -0.42 0.00
CA GLU A 52 -8.53 0.88 -0.68
C GLU A 52 -9.98 1.25 -0.97
N ILE A 53 -10.76 0.33 -1.49
CA ILE A 53 -12.12 0.61 -1.94
C ILE A 53 -13.18 0.44 -0.84
N PHE A 54 -12.93 -0.42 0.16
CA PHE A 54 -13.82 -0.63 1.31
C PHE A 54 -13.40 0.11 2.59
N GLY A 55 -12.36 0.92 2.55
CA GLY A 55 -11.90 1.69 3.70
C GLY A 55 -11.28 0.86 4.82
N GLY A 56 -10.44 -0.12 4.48
CA GLY A 56 -9.84 -1.05 5.45
C GLY A 56 -8.65 -0.50 6.22
N TYR A 57 -8.11 0.65 5.87
CA TYR A 57 -6.92 1.22 6.52
C TYR A 57 -7.24 2.12 7.71
N PRO A 58 -6.30 2.26 8.66
CA PRO A 58 -6.48 3.11 9.84
C PRO A 58 -6.83 4.56 9.53
N TRP A 59 -6.34 5.12 8.43
CA TRP A 59 -6.59 6.52 8.08
C TRP A 59 -8.02 6.82 7.63
N PHE A 60 -8.84 5.81 7.37
CA PHE A 60 -10.28 5.99 7.19
C PHE A 60 -11.03 6.12 8.52
N HIS A 61 -10.41 5.78 9.66
CA HIS A 61 -11.04 5.68 10.96
C HIS A 61 -10.46 6.63 12.01
N LYS A 62 -9.22 7.10 11.81
CA LYS A 62 -8.52 7.95 12.78
C LYS A 62 -8.78 9.42 12.55
N GLU A 63 -9.19 10.13 13.60
CA GLU A 63 -9.48 11.55 13.55
C GLU A 63 -8.31 12.41 13.07
N GLU A 64 -7.10 12.08 13.50
CA GLU A 64 -5.86 12.76 13.09
C GLU A 64 -5.67 12.77 11.58
N CYS A 65 -6.04 11.67 10.89
CA CYS A 65 -5.94 11.56 9.45
C CYS A 65 -7.00 12.40 8.72
N PHE A 66 -8.15 12.62 9.35
CA PHE A 66 -9.19 13.50 8.82
C PHE A 66 -8.76 14.98 8.84
N LYS A 67 -8.01 15.38 9.84
CA LYS A 67 -7.51 16.75 10.00
C LYS A 67 -6.21 17.02 9.24
N ALA A 68 -5.51 15.98 8.80
CA ALA A 68 -4.23 16.12 8.12
C ALA A 68 -4.38 16.75 6.73
N GLU A 69 -3.57 17.77 6.43
CA GLU A 69 -3.47 18.41 5.12
C GLU A 69 -2.31 17.85 4.29
N ILE A 70 -2.11 16.54 4.39
CA ILE A 70 -1.08 15.77 3.70
C ILE A 70 -1.58 14.34 3.49
N PHE A 71 -0.88 13.53 2.69
CA PHE A 71 -1.20 12.12 2.50
C PHE A 71 -1.25 11.36 3.84
N PRO A 72 -2.39 10.74 4.22
CA PRO A 72 -2.56 10.15 5.55
C PRO A 72 -1.59 9.01 5.88
N TRP A 73 -1.02 8.35 4.88
CA TRP A 73 -0.03 7.27 5.02
C TRP A 73 1.41 7.77 5.01
N SER A 74 1.63 9.08 4.88
CA SER A 74 2.95 9.68 4.78
C SER A 74 3.00 11.04 5.47
N MET A 75 2.57 11.09 6.73
CA MET A 75 2.51 12.33 7.52
C MET A 75 3.88 12.82 7.97
N ASP A 76 4.86 11.92 8.11
CA ASP A 76 6.23 12.26 8.46
C ASP A 76 7.19 11.94 7.30
N MET A 77 7.87 12.97 6.82
CA MET A 77 8.86 12.89 5.74
C MET A 77 10.31 12.83 6.25
N GLN A 78 10.53 13.04 7.55
CA GLN A 78 11.88 13.09 8.13
C GLN A 78 12.69 11.80 7.90
N PRO A 79 12.14 10.59 8.11
CA PRO A 79 12.89 9.37 7.87
C PRO A 79 13.41 9.24 6.43
N ARG A 80 12.66 9.78 5.44
CA ARG A 80 13.09 9.78 4.05
C ARG A 80 14.22 10.77 3.79
N LYS A 81 14.12 11.97 4.39
CA LYS A 81 15.17 12.99 4.30
C LYS A 81 16.49 12.51 4.88
N MET A 82 16.44 11.79 6.01
CA MET A 82 17.65 11.26 6.66
C MET A 82 18.44 10.26 5.80
N LEU A 83 17.83 9.69 4.77
CA LEU A 83 18.48 8.75 3.85
C LEU A 83 19.13 9.43 2.64
N LEU A 84 18.89 10.72 2.45
CA LEU A 84 19.36 11.47 1.29
C LEU A 84 20.50 12.41 1.68
N ASN A 85 21.43 12.65 0.76
CA ASN A 85 22.43 13.68 0.97
C ASN A 85 21.86 15.09 0.79
N ASP A 86 22.58 16.08 1.33
CA ASP A 86 22.12 17.48 1.33
C ASP A 86 21.93 18.06 -0.08
N ASP A 87 22.73 17.66 -1.05
CA ASP A 87 22.60 18.11 -2.44
C ASP A 87 21.28 17.66 -3.08
N ILE A 88 20.84 16.43 -2.76
CA ILE A 88 19.56 15.91 -3.23
C ILE A 88 18.42 16.62 -2.50
N ILE A 89 18.51 16.76 -1.18
CA ILE A 89 17.49 17.44 -0.37
C ILE A 89 17.27 18.88 -0.85
N GLN A 90 18.34 19.59 -1.19
CA GLN A 90 18.23 20.96 -1.71
C GLN A 90 17.64 21.05 -3.12
N LYS A 91 17.89 20.05 -3.97
CA LYS A 91 17.36 19.99 -5.35
C LYS A 91 15.92 19.49 -5.41
N VAL A 92 15.55 18.59 -4.49
CA VAL A 92 14.24 17.94 -4.45
C VAL A 92 13.54 18.33 -3.15
N ASP A 93 12.70 19.35 -3.22
CA ASP A 93 11.84 19.73 -2.09
C ASP A 93 10.70 18.72 -1.94
N LEU A 94 10.99 17.64 -1.20
CA LEU A 94 10.05 16.54 -0.98
C LEU A 94 8.74 17.00 -0.33
N GLU A 95 8.80 17.95 0.59
CA GLU A 95 7.63 18.44 1.31
C GLU A 95 6.74 19.28 0.38
N SER A 96 7.34 20.18 -0.38
CA SER A 96 6.61 21.00 -1.35
C SER A 96 5.97 20.14 -2.43
N TYR A 97 6.71 19.13 -2.94
CA TYR A 97 6.17 18.17 -3.90
C TYR A 97 4.96 17.42 -3.32
N ALA A 98 5.10 16.85 -2.13
CA ALA A 98 4.02 16.08 -1.50
C ALA A 98 2.79 16.96 -1.22
N ARG A 99 3.00 18.18 -0.72
CA ARG A 99 1.92 19.14 -0.46
C ARG A 99 1.21 19.56 -1.76
N THR A 100 1.96 19.86 -2.80
CA THR A 100 1.41 20.25 -4.11
C THR A 100 0.60 19.11 -4.72
N ALA A 101 1.14 17.89 -4.72
CA ALA A 101 0.47 16.70 -5.22
C ALA A 101 -0.82 16.40 -4.42
N TYR A 102 -0.76 16.49 -3.11
CA TYR A 102 -1.92 16.35 -2.24
C TYR A 102 -2.99 17.38 -2.57
N GLN A 103 -2.65 18.69 -2.56
CA GLN A 103 -3.61 19.76 -2.79
C GLN A 103 -4.24 19.69 -4.18
N LYS A 104 -3.45 19.36 -5.20
CA LYS A 104 -3.96 19.12 -6.55
C LYS A 104 -5.02 18.01 -6.54
N THR A 105 -4.71 16.90 -5.91
CA THR A 105 -5.63 15.74 -5.85
C THR A 105 -6.90 16.06 -5.06
N ILE A 106 -6.81 16.80 -3.95
CA ILE A 106 -7.98 17.26 -3.21
C ILE A 106 -8.88 18.15 -4.09
N ASN A 107 -8.29 19.06 -4.85
CA ASN A 107 -9.04 19.96 -5.74
C ASN A 107 -9.72 19.21 -6.91
N GLU A 108 -9.12 18.11 -7.37
CA GLU A 108 -9.67 17.22 -8.42
C GLU A 108 -10.74 16.24 -7.89
N THR A 109 -10.91 16.13 -6.57
CA THR A 109 -11.88 15.19 -5.97
C THR A 109 -13.29 15.54 -6.43
N PRO A 110 -14.04 14.57 -7.02
CA PRO A 110 -15.44 14.77 -7.37
C PRO A 110 -16.28 15.12 -6.15
N LYS A 111 -17.15 16.12 -6.27
CA LYS A 111 -18.04 16.59 -5.20
C LYS A 111 -19.46 16.16 -5.47
N LEU A 112 -20.17 15.77 -4.40
CA LEU A 112 -21.60 15.52 -4.46
C LEU A 112 -22.39 16.69 -3.86
N TYR A 113 -23.48 17.05 -4.51
CA TYR A 113 -24.38 18.07 -3.99
C TYR A 113 -25.07 17.60 -2.70
N GLY A 114 -25.03 18.43 -1.67
CA GLY A 114 -25.68 18.10 -0.39
C GLY A 114 -24.89 17.15 0.51
N GLU A 115 -23.67 16.76 0.13
CA GLU A 115 -22.79 15.94 0.96
C GLU A 115 -22.31 16.72 2.20
N ASP A 116 -22.38 16.11 3.37
CA ASP A 116 -21.84 16.72 4.59
C ASP A 116 -20.31 16.75 4.60
N GLN A 117 -19.73 17.53 5.51
CA GLN A 117 -18.28 17.73 5.57
C GLN A 117 -17.49 16.45 5.88
N ILE A 118 -18.06 15.53 6.65
CA ILE A 118 -17.40 14.28 7.03
C ILE A 118 -17.38 13.33 5.83
N GLU A 119 -18.49 13.18 5.14
CA GLU A 119 -18.58 12.36 3.93
C GLU A 119 -17.72 12.94 2.79
N ALA A 120 -17.75 14.27 2.62
CA ALA A 120 -16.87 14.95 1.67
C ALA A 120 -15.39 14.67 1.97
N ARG A 121 -15.01 14.67 3.24
CA ARG A 121 -13.64 14.36 3.64
C ARG A 121 -13.28 12.89 3.41
N ARG A 122 -14.17 11.96 3.69
CA ARG A 122 -13.99 10.55 3.39
C ARG A 122 -13.83 10.30 1.90
N ARG A 123 -14.61 11.01 1.08
CA ARG A 123 -14.49 10.99 -0.38
C ARG A 123 -13.12 11.46 -0.84
N GLN A 124 -12.60 12.54 -0.27
CA GLN A 124 -11.24 13.03 -0.55
C GLN A 124 -10.17 11.98 -0.19
N ILE A 125 -10.27 11.36 1.00
CA ILE A 125 -9.34 10.29 1.42
C ILE A 125 -9.44 9.09 0.49
N SER A 126 -10.65 8.70 0.08
CA SER A 126 -10.84 7.62 -0.90
C SER A 126 -10.22 7.98 -2.25
N TYR A 127 -10.38 9.20 -2.72
CA TYR A 127 -9.78 9.65 -3.98
C TYR A 127 -8.26 9.68 -3.94
N LEU A 128 -7.68 10.17 -2.83
CA LEU A 128 -6.23 10.10 -2.59
C LEU A 128 -5.74 8.64 -2.63
N ASN A 129 -6.47 7.71 -1.99
CA ASN A 129 -6.13 6.29 -2.04
C ASN A 129 -6.12 5.74 -3.45
N LEU A 130 -7.18 5.97 -4.22
CA LEU A 130 -7.29 5.48 -5.60
C LEU A 130 -6.20 6.05 -6.52
N ARG A 131 -5.89 7.34 -6.38
CA ARG A 131 -4.94 8.04 -7.26
C ARG A 131 -3.48 7.78 -6.93
N TRP A 132 -3.15 7.41 -5.70
CA TRP A 132 -1.76 7.29 -5.25
C TRP A 132 -1.46 5.94 -4.61
N PHE A 133 -2.13 5.59 -3.53
CA PHE A 133 -1.77 4.42 -2.75
C PHE A 133 -2.08 3.11 -3.48
N MET A 134 -3.28 2.99 -4.02
CA MET A 134 -3.73 1.83 -4.82
C MET A 134 -2.84 1.61 -6.04
N VAL A 135 -2.49 2.68 -6.76
CA VAL A 135 -1.59 2.60 -7.92
C VAL A 135 -0.22 2.04 -7.54
N THR A 136 0.32 2.48 -6.39
CA THR A 136 1.60 1.98 -5.88
C THR A 136 1.53 0.48 -5.54
N LEU A 137 0.43 0.01 -4.97
CA LEU A 137 0.25 -1.41 -4.62
C LEU A 137 0.10 -2.28 -5.87
N MET A 138 -0.68 -1.80 -6.86
CA MET A 138 -0.84 -2.50 -8.14
C MET A 138 0.48 -2.61 -8.90
N ASP A 139 1.22 -1.51 -9.01
CA ASP A 139 2.55 -1.49 -9.63
C ASP A 139 3.53 -2.43 -8.91
N ARG A 140 3.50 -2.45 -7.57
CA ARG A 140 4.28 -3.38 -6.77
C ARG A 140 3.95 -4.83 -7.11
N MET A 141 2.66 -5.20 -7.06
CA MET A 141 2.23 -6.56 -7.31
C MET A 141 2.57 -6.98 -8.74
N ASP A 142 2.25 -6.15 -9.73
CA ASP A 142 2.49 -6.44 -11.15
C ASP A 142 3.98 -6.66 -11.42
N ARG A 143 4.84 -5.70 -11.10
CA ARG A 143 6.29 -5.81 -11.34
C ARG A 143 6.92 -6.99 -10.63
N THR A 144 6.57 -7.19 -9.35
CA THR A 144 7.16 -8.29 -8.56
C THR A 144 6.70 -9.66 -9.07
N SER A 145 5.43 -9.83 -9.38
CA SER A 145 4.91 -11.11 -9.88
C SER A 145 5.37 -11.39 -11.31
N MET A 146 5.34 -10.39 -12.19
CA MET A 146 5.76 -10.53 -13.58
C MET A 146 7.26 -10.77 -13.73
N HIS A 147 8.09 -10.23 -12.84
CA HIS A 147 9.51 -10.59 -12.78
C HIS A 147 9.73 -12.10 -12.60
N CYS A 148 8.83 -12.76 -11.88
CA CYS A 148 8.82 -14.21 -11.72
C CYS A 148 8.09 -14.95 -12.85
N GLY A 149 7.46 -14.25 -13.79
CA GLY A 149 6.61 -14.86 -14.84
C GLY A 149 5.24 -15.34 -14.30
N LEU A 150 4.77 -14.74 -13.20
CA LEU A 150 3.47 -15.00 -12.58
C LEU A 150 2.53 -13.82 -12.85
N GLU A 151 1.39 -14.07 -13.50
CA GLU A 151 0.35 -13.05 -13.70
C GLU A 151 -0.55 -12.95 -12.45
N ALA A 152 -0.44 -11.87 -11.71
CA ALA A 152 -1.30 -11.58 -10.57
C ALA A 152 -2.49 -10.72 -11.00
N ARG A 153 -3.69 -11.26 -10.89
CA ARG A 153 -4.95 -10.53 -11.17
C ARG A 153 -5.55 -10.00 -9.89
N VAL A 154 -6.07 -8.78 -9.95
CA VAL A 154 -6.59 -8.03 -8.79
C VAL A 154 -8.07 -7.72 -9.00
N PRO A 155 -9.01 -8.64 -8.66
CA PRO A 155 -10.44 -8.45 -8.90
C PRO A 155 -11.03 -7.20 -8.24
N PHE A 156 -10.52 -6.78 -7.08
CA PHE A 156 -10.98 -5.57 -6.40
C PHE A 156 -10.55 -4.26 -7.08
N ALA A 157 -9.66 -4.34 -8.09
CA ALA A 157 -9.30 -3.20 -8.94
C ALA A 157 -10.18 -3.10 -10.20
N ASP A 158 -11.19 -3.96 -10.37
CA ASP A 158 -12.15 -3.83 -11.47
C ASP A 158 -12.85 -2.46 -11.37
N HIS A 159 -12.73 -1.66 -12.44
CA HIS A 159 -13.24 -0.29 -12.47
C HIS A 159 -14.73 -0.20 -12.13
N ARG A 160 -15.55 -1.21 -12.49
CA ARG A 160 -16.98 -1.26 -12.19
C ARG A 160 -17.22 -1.35 -10.69
N ILE A 161 -16.42 -2.16 -9.98
CA ILE A 161 -16.49 -2.30 -8.53
C ILE A 161 -16.00 -1.01 -7.87
N VAL A 162 -14.90 -0.45 -8.35
CA VAL A 162 -14.33 0.81 -7.83
C VAL A 162 -15.33 1.96 -7.98
N GLU A 163 -15.92 2.15 -9.17
CA GLU A 163 -16.90 3.20 -9.44
C GLU A 163 -18.15 3.05 -8.58
N TYR A 164 -18.67 1.84 -8.43
CA TYR A 164 -19.80 1.55 -7.56
C TYR A 164 -19.47 1.89 -6.11
N LEU A 165 -18.40 1.33 -5.58
CA LEU A 165 -18.02 1.51 -4.18
C LEU A 165 -17.60 2.94 -3.84
N TYR A 166 -17.05 3.69 -4.79
CA TYR A 166 -16.69 5.09 -4.56
C TYR A 166 -17.91 5.92 -4.10
N ASN A 167 -19.09 5.60 -4.60
CA ASN A 167 -20.34 6.30 -4.29
C ASN A 167 -21.16 5.66 -3.16
N VAL A 168 -20.76 4.51 -2.62
CA VAL A 168 -21.43 3.87 -1.49
C VAL A 168 -21.17 4.69 -0.22
N PRO A 169 -22.21 5.09 0.55
CA PRO A 169 -22.06 5.80 1.81
C PRO A 169 -21.18 5.04 2.81
N TRP A 170 -20.46 5.81 3.63
CA TRP A 170 -19.53 5.22 4.60
C TRP A 170 -20.20 4.28 5.60
N GLU A 171 -21.39 4.61 6.07
CA GLU A 171 -22.17 3.79 7.00
C GLU A 171 -22.41 2.37 6.48
N LEU A 172 -22.54 2.20 5.16
CA LEU A 172 -22.67 0.90 4.52
C LEU A 172 -21.30 0.21 4.36
N LYS A 173 -20.24 0.94 3.98
CA LYS A 173 -18.88 0.37 3.90
C LYS A 173 -18.40 -0.15 5.26
N CYS A 174 -18.71 0.61 6.32
CA CYS A 174 -18.38 0.30 7.71
C CYS A 174 -19.62 -0.16 8.48
N LEU A 175 -20.38 -1.07 7.87
CA LEU A 175 -21.65 -1.57 8.41
C LEU A 175 -21.48 -2.03 9.85
N ASN A 176 -22.35 -1.53 10.74
CA ASN A 176 -22.32 -1.78 12.18
C ASN A 176 -20.98 -1.42 12.87
N GLY A 177 -20.22 -0.45 12.33
CA GLY A 177 -18.92 -0.07 12.83
C GLY A 177 -17.80 -1.08 12.52
N VAL A 178 -18.09 -2.09 11.71
CA VAL A 178 -17.12 -3.15 11.36
C VAL A 178 -16.31 -2.74 10.12
N VAL A 179 -14.99 -2.81 10.22
CA VAL A 179 -14.08 -2.54 9.10
C VAL A 179 -14.39 -3.49 7.93
N LYS A 180 -14.62 -2.91 6.74
CA LYS A 180 -15.07 -3.64 5.53
C LYS A 180 -16.39 -4.40 5.76
N GLY A 181 -17.31 -3.84 6.54
CA GLY A 181 -18.57 -4.46 6.90
C GLY A 181 -19.39 -4.89 5.69
N LEU A 182 -19.48 -4.04 4.67
CA LEU A 182 -20.16 -4.38 3.42
C LEU A 182 -19.57 -5.60 2.72
N LEU A 183 -18.23 -5.69 2.63
CA LEU A 183 -17.55 -6.85 2.03
C LEU A 183 -17.81 -8.13 2.83
N ARG A 184 -17.84 -8.02 4.16
CA ARG A 184 -18.15 -9.16 5.04
C ARG A 184 -19.58 -9.61 4.85
N ALA A 185 -20.55 -8.69 4.84
CA ALA A 185 -21.95 -9.02 4.59
C ALA A 185 -22.15 -9.69 3.21
N ALA A 186 -21.45 -9.22 2.19
CA ALA A 186 -21.49 -9.87 0.87
C ALA A 186 -20.88 -11.29 0.85
N GLY A 187 -20.03 -11.61 1.81
CA GLY A 187 -19.41 -12.95 1.94
C GLY A 187 -20.19 -13.92 2.82
N GLU A 188 -21.25 -13.48 3.50
CA GLU A 188 -22.06 -14.34 4.36
C GLU A 188 -22.70 -15.47 3.56
N GLY A 189 -22.64 -16.68 4.10
CA GLY A 189 -23.11 -17.89 3.42
C GLY A 189 -22.24 -18.38 2.25
N ILE A 190 -21.19 -17.65 1.90
CA ILE A 190 -20.23 -18.01 0.84
C ILE A 190 -18.88 -18.41 1.43
N LEU A 191 -18.40 -17.67 2.41
CA LEU A 191 -17.11 -17.90 3.06
C LEU A 191 -17.28 -18.54 4.44
N PRO A 192 -16.33 -19.39 4.89
CA PRO A 192 -16.31 -19.85 6.28
C PRO A 192 -16.19 -18.67 7.25
N ASP A 193 -16.87 -18.76 8.40
CA ASP A 193 -16.89 -17.71 9.41
C ASP A 193 -15.50 -17.30 9.89
N GLU A 194 -14.59 -18.24 10.05
CA GLU A 194 -13.19 -18.02 10.44
C GLU A 194 -12.41 -17.16 9.43
N VAL A 195 -12.78 -17.19 8.16
CA VAL A 195 -12.23 -16.31 7.11
C VAL A 195 -12.96 -14.98 7.11
N LEU A 196 -14.29 -15.03 7.15
CA LEU A 196 -15.16 -13.86 7.03
C LEU A 196 -14.96 -12.87 8.18
N TYR A 197 -14.86 -13.36 9.40
CA TYR A 197 -14.71 -12.54 10.61
C TYR A 197 -13.28 -12.43 11.12
N ARG A 198 -12.30 -12.94 10.33
CA ARG A 198 -10.89 -12.82 10.69
C ARG A 198 -10.51 -11.37 10.93
N ARG A 199 -9.78 -11.14 12.03
CA ARG A 199 -9.20 -9.83 12.32
C ARG A 199 -8.21 -9.44 11.23
N LYS A 200 -8.24 -8.18 10.78
CA LYS A 200 -7.25 -7.68 9.84
C LYS A 200 -5.84 -7.87 10.41
N SER A 201 -4.98 -8.50 9.64
CA SER A 201 -3.54 -8.49 9.87
C SER A 201 -2.84 -7.76 8.72
N PRO A 202 -1.79 -6.97 8.97
CA PRO A 202 -0.98 -6.41 7.90
C PRO A 202 -0.28 -7.53 7.12
N TYR A 203 0.25 -7.19 5.95
CA TYR A 203 1.16 -8.08 5.25
C TYR A 203 2.32 -8.44 6.20
N PRO A 204 2.78 -9.71 6.23
CA PRO A 204 3.82 -10.10 7.15
C PRO A 204 5.06 -9.23 6.99
N LYS A 205 5.41 -8.54 8.05
CA LYS A 205 6.67 -7.80 8.18
C LYS A 205 7.61 -8.60 9.06
N THR A 206 8.87 -8.56 8.72
CA THR A 206 9.89 -9.12 9.59
C THR A 206 10.19 -8.15 10.71
N TYR A 207 9.85 -8.56 11.94
CA TYR A 207 10.26 -7.88 13.17
C TYR A 207 11.42 -8.63 13.83
N ASP A 208 12.16 -9.41 13.05
CA ASP A 208 13.32 -10.16 13.57
C ASP A 208 14.52 -9.22 13.71
N PRO A 209 15.03 -9.02 14.95
CA PRO A 209 16.20 -8.17 15.19
C PRO A 209 17.46 -8.60 14.43
N ASN A 210 17.57 -9.86 14.03
CA ASN A 210 18.69 -10.33 13.23
C ASN A 210 18.57 -9.84 11.80
N TYR A 211 17.37 -9.86 11.20
CA TYR A 211 17.12 -9.30 9.89
C TYR A 211 17.40 -7.80 9.86
N GLU A 212 16.93 -7.05 10.85
CA GLU A 212 17.20 -5.62 10.99
C GLU A 212 18.71 -5.31 11.07
N LYS A 213 19.46 -6.12 11.82
CA LYS A 213 20.93 -5.99 11.87
C LYS A 213 21.61 -6.25 10.53
N ILE A 214 21.10 -7.21 9.75
CA ILE A 214 21.63 -7.52 8.43
C ILE A 214 21.32 -6.35 7.47
N LEU A 215 20.08 -5.87 7.44
CA LEU A 215 19.68 -4.71 6.64
C LEU A 215 20.52 -3.47 6.98
N SER A 216 20.72 -3.20 8.27
CA SER A 216 21.55 -2.06 8.71
C SER A 216 22.98 -2.17 8.20
N LYS A 217 23.57 -3.37 8.23
CA LYS A 217 24.92 -3.60 7.68
C LYS A 217 24.95 -3.39 6.16
N GLU A 218 23.96 -3.87 5.43
CA GLU A 218 23.87 -3.68 3.97
C GLU A 218 23.69 -2.20 3.64
N LEU A 219 22.83 -1.48 4.36
CA LEU A 219 22.65 -0.04 4.20
C LEU A 219 23.99 0.71 4.40
N LEU A 220 24.70 0.44 5.50
CA LEU A 220 25.99 1.07 5.77
C LEU A 220 27.02 0.78 4.66
N LYS A 221 27.04 -0.42 4.08
CA LYS A 221 27.90 -0.74 2.94
C LYS A 221 27.55 0.09 1.70
N VAL A 222 26.26 0.29 1.45
CA VAL A 222 25.80 1.11 0.31
C VAL A 222 26.18 2.58 0.52
N MET A 223 25.89 3.12 1.72
CA MET A 223 26.22 4.52 2.06
C MET A 223 27.72 4.82 2.04
N ALA A 224 28.55 3.82 2.31
CA ALA A 224 30.02 3.97 2.25
C ALA A 224 30.59 4.01 0.82
N LYS A 225 29.77 3.69 -0.21
CA LYS A 225 30.21 3.76 -1.60
C LYS A 225 30.33 5.21 -2.05
N LYS A 226 31.39 5.53 -2.79
CA LYS A 226 31.57 6.86 -3.40
C LYS A 226 30.43 7.11 -4.41
N GLY A 227 29.71 8.21 -4.23
CA GLY A 227 28.57 8.56 -5.09
C GLY A 227 27.22 7.95 -4.65
N ALA A 228 27.14 7.43 -3.41
CA ALA A 228 25.86 7.09 -2.84
C ALA A 228 24.94 8.34 -2.77
N PRO A 229 23.61 8.17 -2.97
CA PRO A 229 22.64 9.27 -3.00
C PRO A 229 22.50 10.00 -1.65
#